data_408ec4ab9753fc99b9302d831b3b0d96
#
_entry.id   408ec4ab9753fc99b9302d831b3b0d96
#
_cell.length_a   1.000
_cell.length_b   1.000
_cell.length_c   1.000
_cell.angle_alpha   90.00
_cell.angle_beta   90.00
_cell.angle_gamma   90.00
#
_symmetry.space_group_name_H-M   'P 1'
#
loop_
_entity.id
_entity.type
_entity.pdbx_description
1 polymer ?
#
loop_
_entity_poly.entity_id
_entity_poly.type
_entity_poly.pdbx_seq_one_letter_code
_entity_poly.pdbx_strand_id
1 'polypeptide(L)'
;MLDLTPLVQRLKGSPLENWADDLQQQLDAKMAVGHGDLGRWQAALDALPAMRPSQIDLLNSFTLDNDCDAATRQQVRDALFGLSPWRKGPFNLFGVHVDTEWRSDWKWARVAPHLDLRGRRVLDVGCGNGY
;
A
#
# COMPACT_ATOMS: atom_id res chain seq x y z
N MET A 1 -12.34 -3.64 -0.22
CA MET A 1 -12.67 -2.49 0.66
C MET A 1 -11.59 -2.40 1.73
N LEU A 2 -11.12 -1.22 2.06
CA LEU A 2 -10.11 -1.03 3.12
C LEU A 2 -10.78 -1.27 4.48
N ASP A 3 -10.25 -2.22 5.26
CA ASP A 3 -10.71 -2.49 6.62
C ASP A 3 -9.74 -1.87 7.62
N LEU A 4 -10.16 -0.80 8.31
CA LEU A 4 -9.38 -0.14 9.34
C LEU A 4 -9.70 -0.63 10.76
N THR A 5 -10.61 -1.59 10.92
CA THR A 5 -10.97 -2.13 12.23
C THR A 5 -9.75 -2.54 13.06
N PRO A 6 -8.73 -3.23 12.51
CA PRO A 6 -7.55 -3.60 13.29
C PRO A 6 -6.74 -2.39 13.77
N LEU A 7 -6.69 -1.32 12.97
CA LEU A 7 -6.00 -0.07 13.36
C LEU A 7 -6.76 0.62 14.48
N VAL A 8 -8.06 0.83 14.31
CA VAL A 8 -8.93 1.46 15.31
C VAL A 8 -8.84 0.71 16.65
N GLN A 9 -8.88 -0.62 16.64
CA GLN A 9 -8.72 -1.42 17.85
C GLN A 9 -7.35 -1.22 18.54
N ARG A 10 -6.27 -1.05 17.77
CA ARG A 10 -4.93 -0.77 18.33
C ARG A 10 -4.80 0.62 18.92
N LEU A 11 -5.61 1.56 18.49
CA LEU A 11 -5.62 2.93 19.03
C LEU A 11 -6.34 2.99 20.38
N LYS A 12 -7.29 2.10 20.63
CA LYS A 12 -8.01 2.01 21.92
C LYS A 12 -7.06 1.70 23.05
N GLY A 13 -7.22 2.38 24.19
CA GLY A 13 -6.31 2.28 25.34
C GLY A 13 -4.93 2.92 25.11
N SER A 14 -4.70 3.61 23.99
CA SER A 14 -3.47 4.35 23.73
C SER A 14 -3.71 5.87 23.89
N PRO A 15 -2.66 6.71 23.96
CA PRO A 15 -2.80 8.17 23.94
C PRO A 15 -3.53 8.73 22.72
N LEU A 16 -3.78 7.90 21.70
CA LEU A 16 -4.46 8.26 20.46
C LEU A 16 -5.91 7.73 20.41
N GLU A 17 -6.45 7.27 21.54
CA GLU A 17 -7.81 6.69 21.60
C GLU A 17 -8.88 7.65 21.07
N ASN A 18 -8.80 8.92 21.45
CA ASN A 18 -9.76 9.93 20.97
C ASN A 18 -9.74 10.10 19.43
N TRP A 19 -8.68 9.66 18.78
CA TRP A 19 -8.55 9.69 17.32
C TRP A 19 -9.24 8.50 16.63
N ALA A 20 -9.45 7.42 17.36
CA ALA A 20 -9.94 6.17 16.78
C ALA A 20 -11.35 6.34 16.18
N ASP A 21 -12.25 6.95 16.96
CA ASP A 21 -13.65 7.13 16.55
C ASP A 21 -13.76 8.18 15.44
N ASP A 22 -13.04 9.29 15.55
CA ASP A 22 -12.98 10.33 14.51
C ASP A 22 -12.44 9.79 13.19
N LEU A 23 -11.38 8.98 13.24
CA LEU A 23 -10.76 8.37 12.06
C LEU A 23 -11.75 7.44 11.34
N GLN A 24 -12.46 6.59 12.08
CA GLN A 24 -13.46 5.70 11.51
C GLN A 24 -14.59 6.48 10.87
N GLN A 25 -15.13 7.49 11.55
CA GLN A 25 -16.21 8.31 11.03
C GLN A 25 -15.81 9.06 9.74
N GLN A 26 -14.61 9.65 9.71
CA GLN A 26 -14.11 10.36 8.53
C GLN A 26 -13.88 9.41 7.36
N LEU A 27 -13.37 8.19 7.63
CA LEU A 27 -13.21 7.18 6.61
C LEU A 27 -14.56 6.76 6.02
N ASP A 28 -15.54 6.45 6.86
CA ASP A 28 -16.86 6.01 6.43
C ASP A 28 -17.55 7.10 5.59
N ALA A 29 -17.46 8.35 6.01
CA ALA A 29 -17.96 9.49 5.25
C ALA A 29 -17.26 9.64 3.90
N LYS A 30 -15.94 9.46 3.86
CA LYS A 30 -15.17 9.54 2.61
C LYS A 30 -15.48 8.39 1.66
N MET A 31 -15.64 7.19 2.18
CA MET A 31 -15.99 6.00 1.39
C MET A 31 -17.41 6.08 0.84
N ALA A 32 -18.33 6.71 1.57
CA ALA A 32 -19.71 6.93 1.11
C ALA A 32 -19.80 7.86 -0.11
N VAL A 33 -18.90 8.83 -0.22
CA VAL A 33 -18.81 9.72 -1.40
C VAL A 33 -18.31 8.95 -2.63
N GLY A 34 -17.45 7.96 -2.42
CA GLY A 34 -16.85 7.16 -3.49
C GLY A 34 -15.85 7.94 -4.33
N HIS A 35 -15.37 7.29 -5.38
CA HIS A 35 -14.49 7.85 -6.39
C HIS A 35 -14.90 7.32 -7.77
N GLY A 36 -14.81 8.14 -8.81
CA GLY A 36 -15.22 7.75 -10.16
C GLY A 36 -14.51 6.50 -10.70
N ASP A 37 -13.25 6.30 -10.31
CA ASP A 37 -12.45 5.12 -10.71
C ASP A 37 -12.61 3.91 -9.80
N LEU A 38 -13.42 3.97 -8.74
CA LEU A 38 -13.49 2.91 -7.73
C LEU A 38 -13.87 1.55 -8.35
N GLY A 39 -14.82 1.55 -9.29
CA GLY A 39 -15.22 0.32 -9.99
C GLY A 39 -14.08 -0.29 -10.82
N ARG A 40 -13.31 0.55 -11.51
CA ARG A 40 -12.13 0.13 -12.28
C ARG A 40 -11.04 -0.46 -11.37
N TRP A 41 -10.74 0.20 -10.26
CA TRP A 41 -9.75 -0.29 -9.31
C TRP A 41 -10.20 -1.58 -8.63
N GLN A 42 -11.48 -1.71 -8.29
CA GLN A 42 -12.01 -2.94 -7.71
C GLN A 42 -11.90 -4.10 -8.71
N ALA A 43 -12.28 -3.88 -9.97
CA ALA A 43 -12.12 -4.89 -11.00
C ALA A 43 -10.65 -5.31 -11.20
N ALA A 44 -9.73 -4.38 -11.14
CA ALA A 44 -8.30 -4.66 -11.22
C ALA A 44 -7.79 -5.48 -10.02
N LEU A 45 -8.25 -5.18 -8.81
CA LEU A 45 -7.93 -5.96 -7.61
C LEU A 45 -8.52 -7.37 -7.69
N ASP A 46 -9.76 -7.51 -8.15
CA ASP A 46 -10.45 -8.79 -8.29
C ASP A 46 -9.80 -9.68 -9.37
N ALA A 47 -9.13 -9.07 -10.35
CA ALA A 47 -8.38 -9.77 -11.40
C ALA A 47 -7.00 -10.28 -10.94
N LEU A 48 -6.50 -9.85 -9.78
CA LEU A 48 -5.24 -10.36 -9.23
C LEU A 48 -5.39 -11.85 -8.89
N PRO A 49 -4.43 -12.70 -9.31
CA PRO A 49 -4.44 -14.10 -8.90
C PRO A 49 -4.17 -14.23 -7.40
N ALA A 50 -4.77 -15.25 -6.78
CA ALA A 50 -4.52 -15.55 -5.37
C ALA A 50 -3.10 -16.08 -5.19
N MET A 51 -2.17 -15.22 -4.83
CA MET A 51 -0.75 -15.52 -4.67
C MET A 51 -0.27 -15.17 -3.26
N ARG A 52 0.72 -15.94 -2.79
CA ARG A 52 1.45 -15.61 -1.55
C ARG A 52 2.92 -15.48 -1.91
N PRO A 53 3.60 -14.41 -1.47
CA PRO A 53 5.03 -14.27 -1.70
C PRO A 53 5.79 -15.33 -0.90
N SER A 54 6.80 -15.93 -1.52
CA SER A 54 7.81 -16.74 -0.84
C SER A 54 9.00 -15.90 -0.41
N GLN A 55 9.18 -14.74 -1.03
CA GLN A 55 10.22 -13.76 -0.71
C GLN A 55 9.59 -12.39 -0.48
N ILE A 56 10.01 -11.74 0.60
CA ILE A 56 9.54 -10.40 1.00
C ILE A 56 10.77 -9.57 1.37
N ASP A 57 11.03 -8.50 0.63
CA ASP A 57 12.00 -7.45 1.02
C ASP A 57 11.25 -6.12 1.12
N LEU A 58 11.17 -5.59 2.31
CA LEU A 58 10.60 -4.26 2.60
C LEU A 58 11.65 -3.33 3.21
N LEU A 59 12.91 -3.78 3.27
CA LEU A 59 14.02 -3.02 3.85
C LEU A 59 14.80 -2.26 2.78
N ASN A 60 15.18 -2.94 1.71
CA ASN A 60 16.01 -2.37 0.64
C ASN A 60 15.18 -1.93 -0.57
N SER A 61 14.02 -2.55 -0.74
CA SER A 61 13.06 -2.26 -1.82
C SER A 61 11.68 -2.72 -1.39
N PHE A 62 10.64 -2.28 -2.07
CA PHE A 62 9.33 -2.90 -1.91
C PHE A 62 9.21 -4.06 -2.90
N THR A 63 9.59 -5.25 -2.45
CA THR A 63 9.60 -6.45 -3.29
C THR A 63 8.83 -7.59 -2.63
N LEU A 64 7.84 -8.10 -3.34
CA LEU A 64 7.13 -9.34 -3.05
C LEU A 64 7.33 -10.25 -4.24
N ASP A 65 7.88 -11.43 -4.03
CA ASP A 65 8.16 -12.34 -5.13
C ASP A 65 7.84 -13.80 -4.80
N ASN A 66 7.59 -14.58 -5.84
CA ASN A 66 7.56 -16.03 -5.84
C ASN A 66 7.82 -16.54 -7.27
N ASP A 67 8.07 -17.83 -7.40
CA ASP A 67 8.11 -18.48 -8.70
C ASP A 67 6.69 -18.61 -9.26
N CYS A 68 6.41 -17.91 -10.35
CA CYS A 68 5.18 -18.02 -11.11
C CYS A 68 5.49 -18.14 -12.61
N ASP A 69 4.58 -18.78 -13.33
CA ASP A 69 4.70 -18.90 -14.77
C ASP A 69 4.48 -17.56 -15.50
N ALA A 70 4.78 -17.55 -16.79
CA ALA A 70 4.66 -16.35 -17.61
C ALA A 70 3.21 -15.86 -17.74
N ALA A 71 2.23 -16.76 -17.76
CA ALA A 71 0.82 -16.41 -17.88
C ALA A 71 0.31 -15.74 -16.60
N THR A 72 0.64 -16.30 -15.44
CA THR A 72 0.32 -15.70 -14.13
C THR A 72 0.99 -14.33 -13.98
N ARG A 73 2.26 -14.21 -14.39
CA ARG A 73 2.95 -12.91 -14.34
C ARG A 73 2.30 -11.87 -15.25
N GLN A 74 1.83 -12.28 -16.42
CA GLN A 74 1.10 -11.37 -17.30
C GLN A 74 -0.22 -10.92 -16.68
N GLN A 75 -0.96 -11.82 -16.04
CA GLN A 75 -2.20 -11.49 -15.33
C GLN A 75 -1.95 -10.49 -14.19
N VAL A 76 -0.90 -10.72 -13.40
CA VAL A 76 -0.46 -9.76 -12.35
C VAL A 76 -0.15 -8.40 -12.96
N ARG A 77 0.61 -8.38 -14.07
CA ARG A 77 0.95 -7.15 -14.77
C ARG A 77 -0.29 -6.37 -15.20
N ASP A 78 -1.22 -7.02 -15.88
CA ASP A 78 -2.43 -6.38 -16.40
C ASP A 78 -3.29 -5.82 -15.27
N ALA A 79 -3.45 -6.56 -14.19
CA ALA A 79 -4.17 -6.12 -13.00
C ALA A 79 -3.49 -4.90 -12.33
N LEU A 80 -2.17 -4.93 -12.14
CA LEU A 80 -1.42 -3.81 -11.56
C LEU A 80 -1.51 -2.55 -12.43
N PHE A 81 -1.44 -2.69 -13.77
CA PHE A 81 -1.63 -1.56 -14.66
C PHE A 81 -3.08 -1.04 -14.66
N GLY A 82 -4.06 -1.89 -14.39
CA GLY A 82 -5.46 -1.48 -14.15
C GLY A 82 -5.63 -0.54 -12.96
N LEU A 83 -4.72 -0.57 -11.98
CA LEU A 83 -4.70 0.33 -10.82
C LEU A 83 -4.03 1.69 -11.11
N SER A 84 -3.46 1.89 -12.30
CA SER A 84 -2.78 3.15 -12.64
C SER A 84 -3.71 4.37 -12.51
N PRO A 85 -3.13 5.57 -12.24
CA PRO A 85 -1.70 5.89 -12.16
C PRO A 85 -1.09 5.57 -10.80
N TRP A 86 0.12 5.01 -10.81
CA TRP A 86 0.90 4.76 -9.60
C TRP A 86 1.70 6.02 -9.24
N ARG A 87 1.40 6.60 -8.09
CA ARG A 87 1.96 7.90 -7.69
C ARG A 87 3.28 7.79 -6.95
N LYS A 88 3.39 6.81 -6.05
CA LYS A 88 4.57 6.59 -5.20
C LYS A 88 5.05 5.16 -5.32
N GLY A 89 6.36 4.94 -5.28
CA GLY A 89 7.01 3.66 -5.39
C GLY A 89 8.51 3.82 -5.60
N PRO A 90 9.19 2.91 -6.32
CA PRO A 90 8.67 1.84 -7.18
C PRO A 90 8.30 0.55 -6.43
N PHE A 91 7.57 -0.34 -7.07
CA PHE A 91 7.24 -1.67 -6.52
C PHE A 91 7.75 -2.77 -7.43
N ASN A 92 8.19 -3.88 -6.84
CA ASN A 92 8.46 -5.12 -7.55
C ASN A 92 7.52 -6.20 -7.01
N LEU A 93 6.53 -6.58 -7.80
CA LEU A 93 5.47 -7.47 -7.38
C LEU A 93 5.41 -8.68 -8.31
N PHE A 94 5.84 -9.83 -7.82
CA PHE A 94 5.81 -11.12 -8.54
C PHE A 94 6.48 -11.04 -9.91
N GLY A 95 7.67 -10.43 -9.97
CA GLY A 95 8.44 -10.25 -11.19
C GLY A 95 7.94 -9.12 -12.10
N VAL A 96 6.95 -8.33 -11.66
CA VAL A 96 6.47 -7.15 -12.37
C VAL A 96 7.03 -5.91 -11.70
N HIS A 97 7.83 -5.14 -12.44
CA HIS A 97 8.28 -3.82 -11.99
C HIS A 97 7.22 -2.77 -12.30
N VAL A 98 6.78 -2.06 -11.25
CA VAL A 98 5.85 -0.94 -11.35
C VAL A 98 6.63 0.33 -11.07
N ASP A 99 7.01 1.04 -12.13
CA ASP A 99 7.59 2.37 -11.99
C ASP A 99 6.49 3.40 -11.66
N THR A 100 6.89 4.50 -11.05
CA THR A 100 5.95 5.44 -10.46
C THR A 100 6.36 6.89 -10.72
N GLU A 101 5.40 7.79 -10.66
CA GLU A 101 5.62 9.22 -10.88
C GLU A 101 6.61 9.82 -9.87
N TRP A 102 6.55 9.36 -8.62
CA TRP A 102 7.41 9.82 -7.53
C TRP A 102 8.27 8.69 -6.98
N ARG A 103 9.58 8.87 -7.02
CA ARG A 103 10.57 7.92 -6.48
C ARG A 103 10.70 8.12 -4.97
N SER A 104 9.85 7.40 -4.21
CA SER A 104 9.86 7.44 -2.74
C SER A 104 11.13 6.82 -2.15
N ASP A 105 11.69 5.83 -2.81
CA ASP A 105 12.99 5.22 -2.49
C ASP A 105 14.12 6.26 -2.44
N TRP A 106 14.18 7.18 -3.41
CA TRP A 106 15.19 8.23 -3.42
C TRP A 106 14.98 9.26 -2.32
N LYS A 107 13.73 9.57 -1.98
CA LYS A 107 13.42 10.44 -0.84
C LYS A 107 13.86 9.79 0.46
N TRP A 108 13.50 8.52 0.64
CA TRP A 108 13.86 7.76 1.83
C TRP A 108 15.37 7.64 2.00
N ALA A 109 16.12 7.36 0.93
CA ALA A 109 17.58 7.27 0.96
C ALA A 109 18.26 8.55 1.47
N ARG A 110 17.64 9.72 1.29
CA ARG A 110 18.15 10.99 1.82
C ARG A 110 17.85 11.19 3.31
N VAL A 111 16.78 10.61 3.81
CA VAL A 111 16.26 10.85 5.16
C VAL A 111 16.70 9.73 6.12
N ALA A 112 16.70 8.49 5.66
CA ALA A 112 16.99 7.32 6.49
C ALA A 112 18.32 7.40 7.27
N PRO A 113 19.45 7.90 6.71
CA PRO A 113 20.70 8.03 7.45
C PRO A 113 20.63 8.95 8.67
N HIS A 114 19.62 9.81 8.74
CA HIS A 114 19.45 10.82 9.78
C HIS A 114 18.38 10.46 10.81
N LEU A 115 17.72 9.29 10.65
CA LEU A 115 16.63 8.85 11.51
C LEU A 115 16.90 7.50 12.13
N ASP A 116 16.62 7.35 13.42
CA ASP A 116 16.49 6.06 14.08
C ASP A 116 15.03 5.82 14.46
N LEU A 117 14.35 5.01 13.69
CA LEU A 117 12.94 4.66 13.87
C LEU A 117 12.72 3.31 14.56
N ARG A 118 13.79 2.64 15.01
CA ARG A 118 13.69 1.34 15.70
C ARG A 118 12.85 1.47 16.96
N GLY A 119 11.80 0.65 17.06
CA GLY A 119 10.87 0.65 18.19
C GLY A 119 10.00 1.91 18.30
N ARG A 120 10.01 2.81 17.32
CA ARG A 120 9.17 3.99 17.28
C ARG A 120 7.82 3.70 16.64
N ARG A 121 6.78 4.37 17.13
CA ARG A 121 5.53 4.51 16.39
C ARG A 121 5.67 5.71 15.46
N VAL A 122 5.39 5.51 14.20
CA VAL A 122 5.52 6.54 13.17
C VAL A 122 4.15 6.83 12.59
N LEU A 123 3.81 8.11 12.50
CA LEU A 123 2.66 8.60 11.74
C LEU A 123 3.19 9.26 10.47
N ASP A 124 2.85 8.70 9.33
CA ASP A 124 3.15 9.29 8.04
C ASP A 124 1.92 10.04 7.50
N VAL A 125 1.97 11.37 7.56
CA VAL A 125 0.90 12.23 7.04
C VAL A 125 1.07 12.40 5.53
N GLY A 126 0.06 11.97 4.78
CA GLY A 126 0.11 11.99 3.31
C GLY A 126 0.89 10.81 2.72
N CYS A 127 0.86 9.65 3.40
CA CYS A 127 1.54 8.43 2.97
C CYS A 127 1.18 7.98 1.54
N GLY A 128 0.06 8.44 0.99
CA GLY A 128 -0.42 8.05 -0.34
C GLY A 128 -0.81 6.57 -0.39
N ASN A 129 -0.09 5.78 -1.20
CA ASN A 129 -0.30 4.33 -1.31
C ASN A 129 0.43 3.50 -0.23
N GLY A 130 0.99 4.14 0.79
CA GLY A 130 1.65 3.47 1.90
C GLY A 130 3.07 2.97 1.62
N TYR A 131 3.72 3.48 0.59
CA TYR A 131 5.11 3.13 0.26
C TYR A 131 6.07 3.55 1.37
#